data_30b56dec277f1b6bad9027e735d729eb
#
_entry.id   30b56dec277f1b6bad9027e735d729eb
#
_cell.length_a   1.000
_cell.length_b   1.000
_cell.length_c   1.000
_cell.angle_alpha   90.00
_cell.angle_beta   90.00
_cell.angle_gamma   90.00
#
_symmetry.space_group_name_H-M   'P 1'
#
loop_
_entity.id
_entity.type
_entity.pdbx_description
1 polymer ?
#
loop_
_entity_poly.entity_id
_entity_poly.type
_entity_poly.pdbx_seq_one_letter_code
_entity_poly.pdbx_strand_id
1 'polypeptide(L)'
;MNNDDDEESAARKSSLKGLLKAFKGKGELRALVRELQTLRIQLQLRQPVLKQAVYELPGRNVPLILCSNPARSGVSYLRWRNLDNNRSGGVALQEAIQQPDVSDELRDALMALEWRRQVLNTQLSVVMFMLRRIQLLTTLV
;
A
#
# COMPACT_ATOMS: atom_id res chain seq x y z
N MET A 1 -9.93 -3.89 -30.66
CA MET A 1 -9.37 -4.76 -29.62
C MET A 1 -8.04 -4.20 -29.20
N ASN A 2 -7.81 -3.94 -27.96
CA ASN A 2 -6.56 -3.51 -27.30
C ASN A 2 -6.12 -2.04 -27.45
N ASN A 3 -7.00 -1.11 -27.77
CA ASN A 3 -6.65 0.31 -27.68
C ASN A 3 -6.44 0.76 -26.23
N ASP A 4 -7.17 0.16 -25.30
CA ASP A 4 -7.10 0.52 -23.86
C ASP A 4 -5.74 0.10 -23.26
N ASP A 5 -5.22 -1.08 -23.63
CA ASP A 5 -3.91 -1.56 -23.16
C ASP A 5 -2.76 -0.71 -23.72
N ASP A 6 -2.90 -0.26 -24.97
CA ASP A 6 -1.89 0.59 -25.61
C ASP A 6 -1.91 2.01 -25.03
N GLU A 7 -3.08 2.56 -24.74
CA GLU A 7 -3.21 3.88 -24.10
C GLU A 7 -2.67 3.85 -22.68
N GLU A 8 -2.99 2.81 -21.89
CA GLU A 8 -2.47 2.64 -20.54
C GLU A 8 -0.94 2.46 -20.55
N SER A 9 -0.40 1.69 -21.48
CA SER A 9 1.04 1.51 -21.66
C SER A 9 1.73 2.81 -22.05
N ALA A 10 1.15 3.60 -22.95
CA ALA A 10 1.65 4.90 -23.35
C ALA A 10 1.61 5.91 -22.20
N ALA A 11 0.54 5.93 -21.41
CA ALA A 11 0.40 6.76 -20.22
C ALA A 11 1.46 6.41 -19.16
N ARG A 12 1.72 5.12 -18.93
CA ARG A 12 2.77 4.67 -18.01
C ARG A 12 4.16 5.08 -18.49
N LYS A 13 4.47 4.94 -19.76
CA LYS A 13 5.76 5.37 -20.35
C LYS A 13 5.94 6.89 -20.28
N SER A 14 4.90 7.65 -20.54
CA SER A 14 4.90 9.11 -20.43
C SER A 14 5.13 9.56 -19.01
N SER A 15 4.46 8.93 -18.04
CA SER A 15 4.62 9.19 -16.61
C SER A 15 6.04 8.89 -16.12
N LEU A 16 6.62 7.79 -16.54
CA LEU A 16 8.01 7.41 -16.20
C LEU A 16 9.01 8.39 -16.80
N LYS A 17 8.83 8.80 -18.06
CA LYS A 17 9.68 9.82 -18.68
C LYS A 17 9.60 11.16 -17.96
N GLY A 18 8.40 11.58 -17.55
CA GLY A 18 8.21 12.79 -16.76
C GLY A 18 8.93 12.70 -15.42
N LEU A 19 8.83 11.57 -14.75
CA LEU A 19 9.53 11.33 -13.48
C LEU A 19 11.05 11.43 -13.64
N LEU A 20 11.61 10.83 -14.68
CA LEU A 20 13.06 10.87 -14.95
C LEU A 20 13.54 12.28 -15.29
N LYS A 21 12.76 13.08 -16.00
CA LYS A 21 13.07 14.47 -16.28
C LYS A 21 13.17 15.32 -15.02
N ALA A 22 12.38 15.03 -14.01
CA ALA A 22 12.33 15.77 -12.75
C ALA A 22 13.65 15.70 -11.95
N PHE A 23 14.57 14.81 -12.31
CA PHE A 23 15.89 14.72 -11.68
C PHE A 23 16.93 15.71 -12.22
N LYS A 24 16.60 16.57 -13.21
CA LYS A 24 17.56 17.43 -13.87
C LYS A 24 17.83 18.77 -13.18
N GLY A 25 16.94 19.25 -12.34
CA GLY A 25 17.11 20.54 -11.66
C GLY A 25 16.29 20.69 -10.40
N LYS A 26 16.59 21.73 -9.60
CA LYS A 26 15.93 21.98 -8.31
C LYS A 26 14.42 22.23 -8.43
N GLY A 27 13.98 23.00 -9.41
CA GLY A 27 12.56 23.28 -9.64
C GLY A 27 11.78 22.02 -9.95
N GLU A 28 12.37 21.16 -10.77
CA GLU A 28 11.79 19.86 -11.13
C GLU A 28 11.77 18.90 -9.95
N LEU A 29 12.81 18.88 -9.10
CA LEU A 29 12.83 18.10 -7.88
C LEU A 29 11.75 18.55 -6.89
N ARG A 30 11.54 19.84 -6.73
CA ARG A 30 10.47 20.37 -5.89
C ARG A 30 9.09 19.98 -6.41
N ALA A 31 8.89 20.02 -7.73
CA ALA A 31 7.66 19.56 -8.36
C ALA A 31 7.43 18.07 -8.10
N LEU A 32 8.47 17.26 -8.22
CA LEU A 32 8.40 15.82 -7.93
C LEU A 32 8.06 15.56 -6.46
N VAL A 33 8.64 16.31 -5.52
CA VAL A 33 8.29 16.21 -4.09
C VAL A 33 6.81 16.47 -3.88
N ARG A 34 6.25 17.49 -4.51
CA ARG A 34 4.80 17.79 -4.41
C ARG A 34 3.94 16.64 -4.95
N GLU A 35 4.32 16.09 -6.10
CA GLU A 35 3.61 14.95 -6.69
C GLU A 35 3.66 13.71 -5.79
N LEU A 36 4.83 13.40 -5.23
CA LEU A 36 5.01 12.28 -4.31
C LEU A 36 4.25 12.47 -3.00
N GLN A 37 4.20 13.69 -2.47
CA GLN A 37 3.40 14.01 -1.28
C GLN A 37 1.90 13.81 -1.56
N THR A 38 1.42 14.24 -2.71
CA THR A 38 0.04 14.00 -3.13
C THR A 38 -0.26 12.52 -3.26
N LEU A 39 0.63 11.77 -3.89
CA LEU A 39 0.49 10.31 -4.02
C LEU A 39 0.49 9.62 -2.65
N ARG A 40 1.37 10.04 -1.73
CA ARG A 40 1.37 9.54 -0.35
C ARG A 40 0.01 9.70 0.30
N ILE A 41 -0.58 10.88 0.22
CA ILE A 41 -1.90 11.16 0.80
C ILE A 41 -2.97 10.25 0.17
N GLN A 42 -2.97 10.11 -1.15
CA GLN A 42 -3.89 9.24 -1.86
C GLN A 42 -3.77 7.77 -1.41
N LEU A 43 -2.55 7.28 -1.25
CA LEU A 43 -2.30 5.92 -0.77
C LEU A 43 -2.74 5.74 0.68
N GLN A 44 -2.47 6.72 1.55
CA GLN A 44 -2.91 6.68 2.95
C GLN A 44 -4.45 6.65 3.07
N LEU A 45 -5.17 7.31 2.18
CA LEU A 45 -6.64 7.30 2.14
C LEU A 45 -7.20 5.92 1.76
N ARG A 46 -6.42 5.04 1.16
CA ARG A 46 -6.82 3.65 0.89
C ARG A 46 -6.76 2.75 2.12
N GLN A 47 -6.02 3.13 3.14
CA GLN A 47 -5.88 2.32 4.36
C GLN A 47 -7.21 2.10 5.08
N PRO A 48 -8.04 3.13 5.35
CA PRO A 48 -9.36 2.91 5.94
C PRO A 48 -10.26 2.02 5.10
N VAL A 49 -10.16 2.11 3.77
CA VAL A 49 -10.94 1.27 2.85
C VAL A 49 -10.59 -0.21 3.02
N LEU A 50 -9.29 -0.54 3.11
CA LEU A 50 -8.86 -1.92 3.37
C LEU A 50 -9.26 -2.41 4.75
N LYS A 51 -9.13 -1.55 5.78
CA LYS A 51 -9.59 -1.88 7.13
C LYS A 51 -11.08 -2.23 7.14
N GLN A 52 -11.89 -1.44 6.48
CA GLN A 52 -13.32 -1.67 6.38
C GLN A 52 -13.65 -2.95 5.59
N ALA A 53 -12.91 -3.24 4.53
CA ALA A 53 -13.12 -4.44 3.71
C ALA A 53 -13.00 -5.74 4.52
N VAL A 54 -12.20 -5.77 5.59
CA VAL A 54 -12.11 -6.93 6.50
C VAL A 54 -13.44 -7.22 7.16
N TYR A 55 -14.17 -6.19 7.59
CA TYR A 55 -15.48 -6.36 8.23
C TYR A 55 -16.57 -6.79 7.26
N GLU A 56 -16.36 -6.59 5.97
CA GLU A 56 -17.30 -6.93 4.90
C GLU A 56 -17.01 -8.31 4.26
N LEU A 57 -16.07 -9.08 4.82
CA LEU A 57 -15.71 -10.39 4.31
C LEU A 57 -16.88 -11.36 4.38
N PRO A 58 -17.09 -12.18 3.33
CA PRO A 58 -18.18 -13.16 3.29
C PRO A 58 -17.98 -14.26 4.35
N GLY A 59 -19.03 -14.50 5.16
CA GLY A 59 -18.97 -15.53 6.18
C GLY A 59 -17.90 -15.31 7.26
N ARG A 60 -17.62 -14.05 7.57
CA ARG A 60 -16.56 -13.68 8.49
C ARG A 60 -16.79 -14.29 9.89
N ASN A 61 -15.91 -15.22 10.25
CA ASN A 61 -15.89 -15.89 11.54
C ASN A 61 -14.49 -15.94 12.16
N VAL A 62 -13.61 -15.05 11.73
CA VAL A 62 -12.23 -14.94 12.21
C VAL A 62 -12.03 -13.64 12.99
N PRO A 63 -11.26 -13.66 14.09
CA PRO A 63 -11.00 -12.48 14.91
C PRO A 63 -9.86 -11.62 14.36
N LEU A 64 -9.80 -11.46 13.04
CA LEU A 64 -8.76 -10.68 12.36
C LEU A 64 -9.24 -9.29 12.03
N ILE A 65 -8.36 -8.33 12.22
CA ILE A 65 -8.50 -6.96 11.75
C ILE A 65 -7.19 -6.50 11.11
N LEU A 66 -7.25 -5.41 10.35
CA LEU A 66 -6.07 -4.67 9.94
C LEU A 66 -5.88 -3.47 10.85
N CYS A 67 -4.67 -3.33 11.39
CA CYS A 67 -4.27 -2.20 12.22
C CYS A 67 -3.21 -1.37 11.51
N SER A 68 -3.18 -0.08 11.81
CA SER A 68 -2.07 0.79 11.42
C SER A 68 -0.90 0.60 12.39
N ASN A 69 0.27 0.29 11.84
CA ASN A 69 1.50 0.12 12.60
C ASN A 69 2.46 1.26 12.25
N PRO A 70 2.75 2.18 13.20
CA PRO A 70 3.63 3.31 12.93
C PRO A 70 5.03 2.87 12.52
N ALA A 71 5.59 3.52 11.50
CA ALA A 71 6.97 3.34 11.08
C ALA A 71 7.78 4.58 11.42
N ARG A 72 9.12 4.43 11.47
CA ARG A 72 10.04 5.54 11.73
C ARG A 72 9.96 6.67 10.71
N SER A 73 9.49 6.36 9.51
CA SER A 73 9.28 7.34 8.44
C SER A 73 8.12 8.30 8.67
N GLY A 74 7.33 8.12 9.73
CA GLY A 74 6.11 8.91 9.99
C GLY A 74 4.89 8.42 9.24
N VAL A 75 5.00 7.36 8.44
CA VAL A 75 3.89 6.70 7.76
C VAL A 75 3.53 5.45 8.52
N SER A 76 2.23 5.15 8.61
CA SER A 76 1.75 3.88 9.16
C SER A 76 1.56 2.86 8.05
N TYR A 77 1.89 1.60 8.34
CA TYR A 77 1.64 0.47 7.47
C TYR A 77 0.55 -0.42 8.03
N LEU A 78 -0.21 -1.10 7.18
CA LEU A 78 -1.26 -2.01 7.60
C LEU A 78 -0.67 -3.36 8.00
N ARG A 79 -1.12 -3.87 9.14
CA ARG A 79 -0.69 -5.15 9.68
C ARG A 79 -1.88 -5.92 10.22
N TRP A 80 -1.91 -7.22 9.99
CA TRP A 80 -2.90 -8.11 10.59
C TRP A 80 -2.73 -8.19 12.09
N ARG A 81 -3.86 -8.26 12.79
CA ARG A 81 -3.90 -8.51 14.21
C ARG A 81 -5.05 -9.46 14.53
N ASN A 82 -4.76 -10.47 15.34
CA ASN A 82 -5.77 -11.36 15.91
C ASN A 82 -6.21 -10.78 17.25
N LEU A 83 -7.51 -10.49 17.38
CA LEU A 83 -8.06 -9.87 18.59
C LEU A 83 -8.16 -10.84 19.78
N ASP A 84 -8.18 -12.16 19.53
CA ASP A 84 -8.31 -13.16 20.60
C ASP A 84 -6.99 -13.44 21.31
N ASN A 85 -5.87 -13.48 20.54
CA ASN A 85 -4.57 -13.86 21.09
C ASN A 85 -3.49 -12.78 20.96
N ASN A 86 -3.82 -11.59 20.44
CA ASN A 86 -2.93 -10.46 20.20
C ASN A 86 -1.76 -10.74 19.25
N ARG A 87 -1.75 -11.87 18.55
CA ARG A 87 -0.74 -12.12 17.50
C ARG A 87 -0.96 -11.17 16.34
N SER A 88 0.13 -10.81 15.68
CA SER A 88 0.10 -9.86 14.58
C SER A 88 0.98 -10.31 13.43
N GLY A 89 0.76 -9.68 12.25
CA GLY A 89 1.53 -9.96 11.04
C GLY A 89 1.07 -11.22 10.31
N GLY A 90 1.97 -11.75 9.47
CA GLY A 90 1.69 -12.93 8.65
C GLY A 90 1.32 -14.17 9.44
N VAL A 91 1.88 -14.33 10.64
CA VAL A 91 1.56 -15.45 11.53
C VAL A 91 0.09 -15.43 11.93
N ALA A 92 -0.47 -14.27 12.28
CA ALA A 92 -1.88 -14.12 12.63
C ALA A 92 -2.80 -14.54 11.46
N LEU A 93 -2.47 -14.11 10.25
CA LEU A 93 -3.22 -14.48 9.05
C LEU A 93 -3.12 -15.99 8.78
N GLN A 94 -1.92 -16.55 8.79
CA GLN A 94 -1.69 -17.96 8.52
C GLN A 94 -2.42 -18.87 9.50
N GLU A 95 -2.38 -18.57 10.78
CA GLU A 95 -3.10 -19.34 11.79
C GLU A 95 -4.63 -19.26 11.58
N ALA A 96 -5.15 -18.10 11.21
CA ALA A 96 -6.57 -17.93 10.99
C ALA A 96 -7.07 -18.72 9.78
N ILE A 97 -6.35 -18.67 8.66
CA ILE A 97 -6.78 -19.37 7.43
C ILE A 97 -6.65 -20.90 7.53
N GLN A 98 -5.86 -21.39 8.48
CA GLN A 98 -5.68 -22.82 8.71
C GLN A 98 -6.77 -23.43 9.59
N GLN A 99 -7.62 -22.63 10.22
CA GLN A 99 -8.71 -23.12 11.04
C GLN A 99 -9.72 -23.92 10.20
N PRO A 100 -10.18 -25.09 10.69
CA PRO A 100 -11.05 -25.96 9.88
C PRO A 100 -12.44 -25.39 9.63
N ASP A 101 -12.89 -24.44 10.45
CA ASP A 101 -14.19 -23.76 10.32
C ASP A 101 -14.18 -22.56 9.34
N VAL A 102 -13.03 -22.24 8.77
CA VAL A 102 -12.90 -21.20 7.75
C VAL A 102 -13.28 -21.76 6.40
N SER A 103 -14.29 -21.15 5.75
CA SER A 103 -14.72 -21.57 4.42
C SER A 103 -13.65 -21.23 3.37
N ASP A 104 -13.68 -21.96 2.24
CA ASP A 104 -12.80 -21.65 1.11
C ASP A 104 -13.05 -20.25 0.56
N GLU A 105 -14.31 -19.81 0.52
CA GLU A 105 -14.68 -18.46 0.09
C GLU A 105 -14.04 -17.38 1.00
N LEU A 106 -14.12 -17.57 2.31
CA LEU A 106 -13.49 -16.64 3.26
C LEU A 106 -11.97 -16.65 3.13
N ARG A 107 -11.38 -17.85 2.99
CA ARG A 107 -9.93 -18.00 2.82
C ARG A 107 -9.44 -17.25 1.58
N ASP A 108 -10.12 -17.42 0.46
CA ASP A 108 -9.78 -16.76 -0.81
C ASP A 108 -9.95 -15.25 -0.69
N ALA A 109 -11.00 -14.77 -0.03
CA ALA A 109 -11.23 -13.35 0.21
C ALA A 109 -10.15 -12.73 1.12
N LEU A 110 -9.73 -13.46 2.16
CA LEU A 110 -8.62 -13.04 3.03
C LEU A 110 -7.30 -12.94 2.27
N MET A 111 -7.01 -13.90 1.40
CA MET A 111 -5.79 -13.87 0.59
C MET A 111 -5.82 -12.74 -0.44
N ALA A 112 -6.98 -12.41 -1.00
CA ALA A 112 -7.13 -11.25 -1.87
C ALA A 112 -6.88 -9.94 -1.12
N LEU A 113 -7.35 -9.80 0.10
CA LEU A 113 -7.06 -8.65 0.96
C LEU A 113 -5.58 -8.58 1.34
N GLU A 114 -4.97 -9.72 1.63
CA GLU A 114 -3.52 -9.79 1.91
C GLU A 114 -2.69 -9.27 0.73
N TRP A 115 -3.04 -9.64 -0.48
CA TRP A 115 -2.38 -9.11 -1.67
C TRP A 115 -2.52 -7.59 -1.75
N ARG A 116 -3.73 -7.07 -1.57
CA ARG A 116 -3.99 -5.62 -1.58
C ARG A 116 -3.21 -4.89 -0.49
N ARG A 117 -3.13 -5.49 0.70
CA ARG A 117 -2.33 -4.95 1.82
C ARG A 117 -0.86 -4.84 1.46
N GLN A 118 -0.28 -5.92 0.94
CA GLN A 118 1.12 -5.95 0.54
C GLN A 118 1.42 -4.92 -0.56
N VAL A 119 0.55 -4.82 -1.56
CA VAL A 119 0.69 -3.84 -2.65
C VAL A 119 0.66 -2.42 -2.08
N LEU A 120 -0.32 -2.10 -1.23
CA LEU A 120 -0.44 -0.76 -0.65
C LEU A 120 0.77 -0.40 0.22
N ASN A 121 1.20 -1.30 1.10
CA ASN A 121 2.38 -1.08 1.93
C ASN A 121 3.64 -0.90 1.09
N THR A 122 3.79 -1.67 0.02
CA THR A 122 4.93 -1.54 -0.91
C THR A 122 4.91 -0.20 -1.62
N GLN A 123 3.75 0.23 -2.13
CA GLN A 123 3.60 1.54 -2.77
C GLN A 123 3.98 2.67 -1.82
N LEU A 124 3.50 2.63 -0.57
CA LEU A 124 3.85 3.61 0.45
C LEU A 124 5.34 3.61 0.76
N SER A 125 5.95 2.43 0.89
CA SER A 125 7.39 2.30 1.13
C SER A 125 8.23 2.93 0.02
N VAL A 126 7.86 2.69 -1.23
CA VAL A 126 8.56 3.25 -2.40
C VAL A 126 8.43 4.78 -2.43
N VAL A 127 7.22 5.30 -2.23
CA VAL A 127 6.97 6.74 -2.20
C VAL A 127 7.77 7.40 -1.08
N MET A 128 7.76 6.83 0.11
CA MET A 128 8.50 7.37 1.25
C MET A 128 10.02 7.31 1.04
N PHE A 129 10.52 6.25 0.43
CA PHE A 129 11.93 6.15 0.06
C PHE A 129 12.32 7.26 -0.92
N MET A 130 11.55 7.47 -1.97
CA MET A 130 11.80 8.51 -2.95
C MET A 130 11.76 9.91 -2.33
N LEU A 131 10.74 10.19 -1.53
CA LEU A 131 10.62 11.47 -0.82
C LEU A 131 11.84 11.77 0.04
N ARG A 132 12.28 10.80 0.83
CA ARG A 132 13.46 10.96 1.70
C ARG A 132 14.71 11.23 0.87
N ARG A 133 14.93 10.46 -0.18
CA ARG A 133 16.12 10.63 -1.03
C ARG A 133 16.14 11.99 -1.73
N ILE A 134 15.02 12.43 -2.25
CA ILE A 134 14.92 13.72 -2.96
C ILE A 134 15.05 14.88 -1.97
N GLN A 135 14.43 14.79 -0.80
CA GLN A 135 14.57 15.82 0.24
C GLN A 135 16.02 15.97 0.69
N LEU A 136 16.77 14.87 0.81
CA LEU A 136 18.21 14.92 1.11
C LEU A 136 18.99 15.67 0.02
N LEU A 137 18.67 15.46 -1.25
CA LEU A 137 19.30 16.19 -2.35
C LEU A 137 19.01 17.69 -2.29
N THR A 138 17.80 18.08 -1.93
CA THR A 138 17.41 19.50 -1.84
C THR A 138 18.02 20.22 -0.65
N THR A 139 18.49 19.52 0.38
CA THR A 139 19.16 20.11 1.55
C THR A 139 20.65 20.34 1.35
N LEU A 140 21.26 19.74 0.32
CA LEU A 140 22.70 19.85 0.05
C LEU A 140 23.13 21.16 -0.62
N VAL A 141 22.20 22.05 -0.91
CA VAL A 141 22.50 23.23 -1.73
C VAL A 141 22.15 24.52 -1.00
#